data_9f68e27d9105d096cc6bb45c9cc4586d
#
_entry.id   9f68e27d9105d096cc6bb45c9cc4586d
#
_cell.length_a   1.000
_cell.length_b   1.000
_cell.length_c   1.000
_cell.angle_alpha   90.00
_cell.angle_beta   90.00
_cell.angle_gamma   90.00
#
_symmetry.space_group_name_H-M   'P 1'
#
loop_
_entity.id
_entity.type
_entity.pdbx_description
1 polymer ?
#
loop_
_entity_poly.entity_id
_entity_poly.type
_entity_poly.pdbx_seq_one_letter_code
_entity_poly.pdbx_strand_id
1 'polypeptide(L)'
;MNHHIGVRFGEASVGATRPRTADGRVPRHVGATIGLVVLLALGLSGRVGADEGPLTLAEAQRIATLRSERIEAGDLGVSASKDLAKAAAERPDPVAKIALENVPVNGSEAFSLQQDFMTMRSVGIMQEITHPSKLRARAAESEQAVRLAEAKRAQALVEVRRDSALAWLERYYAEATQRTVAEQVQAARLEVTATEAAYRGGRGTAADVLAARGALAEFEDQALEASRAVSTSRIALARWVGDAADRRLAGEPAIDTIPLHKHTLDAQLQDHPEIVALERREELARAGAEVARADRRPDWSVEFIYSARGTGYSNMATLELTVPLQIRRAYRQDPKLAAKLAEASQAKAEREDMLREHAADIAAEIDAWENTRERRDRYRTTIIPLATDRTVAARAAYQGGKATLSDLLSAHRAEIDARLKALELEAAAARLWAQLAFLTVPPDGRPPAARLTSAGDGDLP
;
A
#
# COMPACT_ATOMS: atom_id res chain seq x y z
N MET A 1 13.88 40.86 20.04
CA MET A 1 12.94 41.71 20.77
C MET A 1 11.55 41.14 20.59
N ASN A 2 11.02 40.58 21.67
CA ASN A 2 9.76 39.88 21.73
C ASN A 2 8.56 40.82 21.63
N HIS A 3 7.47 40.37 20.96
CA HIS A 3 6.12 40.67 21.37
C HIS A 3 5.20 39.51 21.06
N HIS A 4 4.90 38.76 22.13
CA HIS A 4 3.75 37.88 22.23
C HIS A 4 2.46 38.68 22.38
N ILE A 5 1.45 38.42 21.55
CA ILE A 5 0.06 38.79 21.85
C ILE A 5 -0.73 37.47 21.97
N GLY A 6 -1.08 37.15 23.22
CA GLY A 6 -1.97 36.04 23.55
C GLY A 6 -3.44 36.50 23.45
N VAL A 7 -4.25 35.77 22.73
CA VAL A 7 -5.71 35.89 22.75
C VAL A 7 -6.27 34.71 23.52
N ARG A 8 -6.86 34.98 24.68
CA ARG A 8 -7.65 34.03 25.47
C ARG A 8 -9.06 33.92 24.89
N PHE A 9 -9.49 32.72 24.56
CA PHE A 9 -10.91 32.40 24.36
C PHE A 9 -11.49 31.90 25.65
N GLY A 10 -12.57 32.57 26.10
CA GLY A 10 -13.37 32.20 27.26
C GLY A 10 -14.33 31.06 26.95
N GLU A 11 -14.38 30.10 27.87
CA GLU A 11 -15.40 29.06 27.89
C GLU A 11 -16.76 29.65 28.31
N ALA A 12 -17.78 29.43 27.48
CA ALA A 12 -19.17 29.66 27.84
C ALA A 12 -19.89 28.32 27.97
N SER A 13 -20.16 27.97 29.22
CA SER A 13 -21.07 26.92 29.68
C SER A 13 -22.51 27.24 29.29
N VAL A 14 -23.18 26.34 28.57
CA VAL A 14 -24.63 26.39 28.33
C VAL A 14 -25.27 25.10 28.86
N GLY A 15 -26.13 25.31 29.82
CA GLY A 15 -26.86 24.31 30.57
C GLY A 15 -27.90 23.53 29.76
N ALA A 16 -28.09 22.31 30.16
CA ALA A 16 -29.12 21.41 29.70
C ALA A 16 -30.51 21.81 30.20
N THR A 17 -31.48 21.95 29.29
CA THR A 17 -32.91 21.95 29.65
C THR A 17 -33.63 20.88 28.82
N ARG A 18 -34.20 19.90 29.53
CA ARG A 18 -35.13 18.89 29.00
C ARG A 18 -36.50 19.55 28.79
N PRO A 19 -37.28 19.22 27.74
CA PRO A 19 -38.72 19.39 27.78
C PRO A 19 -39.45 18.09 28.13
N ARG A 20 -40.53 18.35 28.78
CA ARG A 20 -41.51 17.48 29.43
C ARG A 20 -42.44 16.81 28.42
N THR A 21 -42.85 15.61 28.76
CA THR A 21 -43.91 14.78 28.19
C THR A 21 -45.25 15.48 28.03
N ALA A 22 -45.94 15.21 26.93
CA ALA A 22 -47.42 15.38 26.82
C ALA A 22 -48.02 14.12 26.18
N ASP A 23 -49.01 13.63 26.91
CA ASP A 23 -49.90 12.48 26.75
C ASP A 23 -50.84 12.64 25.54
N GLY A 24 -51.19 11.54 24.86
CA GLY A 24 -52.13 11.59 23.73
C GLY A 24 -52.56 10.19 23.29
N ARG A 25 -53.62 9.71 23.87
CA ARG A 25 -54.43 8.50 23.74
C ARG A 25 -54.48 7.76 22.38
N VAL A 26 -54.44 6.45 22.53
CA VAL A 26 -54.76 5.35 21.61
C VAL A 26 -56.25 5.29 21.19
N PRO A 27 -56.61 4.68 20.05
CA PRO A 27 -57.60 3.62 20.11
C PRO A 27 -57.09 2.27 19.60
N ARG A 28 -57.50 1.25 20.34
CA ARG A 28 -57.43 -0.19 20.03
C ARG A 28 -58.39 -0.54 18.89
N HIS A 29 -58.00 -1.50 18.02
CA HIS A 29 -58.79 -2.72 17.78
C HIS A 29 -58.04 -3.76 16.94
N VAL A 30 -58.14 -5.04 17.43
CA VAL A 30 -58.23 -6.34 16.75
C VAL A 30 -56.89 -6.85 16.14
N GLY A 31 -56.16 -7.79 16.67
CA GLY A 31 -56.51 -9.18 17.01
C GLY A 31 -56.09 -10.11 15.89
N ALA A 32 -54.85 -10.75 16.00
CA ALA A 32 -54.57 -12.05 15.42
C ALA A 32 -53.34 -12.66 16.12
N THR A 33 -53.59 -13.70 16.85
CA THR A 33 -52.66 -14.67 17.47
C THR A 33 -51.84 -15.40 16.39
N ILE A 34 -50.51 -15.27 16.42
CA ILE A 34 -49.62 -16.23 15.77
C ILE A 34 -48.46 -16.53 16.75
N GLY A 35 -48.26 -17.81 16.96
CA GLY A 35 -47.46 -18.38 18.03
C GLY A 35 -45.99 -17.97 18.04
N LEU A 36 -45.53 -17.76 19.26
CA LEU A 36 -44.13 -17.62 19.65
C LEU A 36 -43.46 -18.99 19.62
N VAL A 37 -42.77 -19.35 18.56
CA VAL A 37 -41.75 -20.40 18.56
C VAL A 37 -40.41 -19.69 18.79
N VAL A 38 -40.01 -19.59 20.04
CA VAL A 38 -38.66 -19.26 20.43
C VAL A 38 -37.78 -20.44 20.13
N LEU A 39 -37.21 -20.49 18.94
CA LEU A 39 -36.10 -21.37 18.61
C LEU A 39 -34.87 -20.74 19.23
N LEU A 40 -34.50 -21.22 20.42
CA LEU A 40 -33.21 -21.00 21.09
C LEU A 40 -32.13 -21.69 20.24
N ALA A 41 -31.72 -21.03 19.15
CA ALA A 41 -30.49 -21.35 18.44
C ALA A 41 -29.35 -20.84 19.33
N LEU A 42 -28.93 -21.67 20.31
CA LEU A 42 -27.59 -21.58 20.85
C LEU A 42 -26.64 -21.74 19.66
N GLY A 43 -26.21 -20.59 19.14
CA GLY A 43 -25.09 -20.53 18.25
C GLY A 43 -23.85 -20.96 18.99
N LEU A 44 -23.60 -22.27 19.01
CA LEU A 44 -22.26 -22.80 19.06
C LEU A 44 -21.59 -22.27 17.76
N SER A 45 -21.04 -21.06 17.85
CA SER A 45 -19.95 -20.65 17.00
C SER A 45 -18.74 -21.53 17.38
N GLY A 46 -18.87 -22.82 17.12
CA GLY A 46 -17.72 -23.67 16.95
C GLY A 46 -16.91 -22.99 15.87
N ARG A 47 -15.80 -22.34 16.22
CA ARG A 47 -14.67 -22.26 15.31
C ARG A 47 -14.42 -23.70 14.87
N VAL A 48 -15.04 -24.10 13.77
CA VAL A 48 -14.54 -25.18 12.95
C VAL A 48 -13.17 -24.65 12.57
N GLY A 49 -12.15 -25.04 13.32
CA GLY A 49 -10.79 -25.06 12.85
C GLY A 49 -10.84 -25.99 11.65
N ALA A 50 -11.24 -25.48 10.48
CA ALA A 50 -10.87 -26.10 9.24
C ALA A 50 -9.35 -26.27 9.41
N ASP A 51 -8.90 -27.52 9.28
CA ASP A 51 -7.48 -27.83 9.17
C ASP A 51 -7.01 -27.10 7.89
N GLU A 52 -6.82 -25.79 8.05
CA GLU A 52 -6.36 -24.92 6.98
C GLU A 52 -4.97 -25.44 6.67
N GLY A 53 -4.83 -26.08 5.52
CA GLY A 53 -3.59 -26.66 5.07
C GLY A 53 -2.40 -25.69 5.24
N PRO A 54 -1.18 -26.14 5.05
CA PRO A 54 0.00 -25.31 5.28
C PRO A 54 -0.01 -24.05 4.41
N LEU A 55 0.54 -22.95 4.91
CA LEU A 55 0.54 -21.65 4.25
C LEU A 55 1.62 -21.60 3.15
N THR A 56 1.19 -21.64 1.89
CA THR A 56 2.08 -21.46 0.75
C THR A 56 2.31 -19.97 0.46
N LEU A 57 3.36 -19.65 -0.31
CA LEU A 57 3.63 -18.27 -0.77
C LEU A 57 2.43 -17.67 -1.52
N ALA A 58 1.84 -18.43 -2.45
CA ALA A 58 0.70 -17.96 -3.24
C ALA A 58 -0.54 -17.69 -2.36
N GLU A 59 -0.79 -18.56 -1.38
CA GLU A 59 -1.88 -18.39 -0.43
C GLU A 59 -1.66 -17.17 0.49
N ALA A 60 -0.42 -16.96 0.95
CA ALA A 60 -0.07 -15.77 1.74
C ALA A 60 -0.34 -14.48 0.96
N GLN A 61 0.05 -14.41 -0.31
CA GLN A 61 -0.23 -13.26 -1.17
C GLN A 61 -1.73 -13.07 -1.41
N ARG A 62 -2.49 -14.16 -1.59
CA ARG A 62 -3.94 -14.09 -1.76
C ARG A 62 -4.62 -13.51 -0.51
N ILE A 63 -4.26 -14.01 0.68
CA ILE A 63 -4.79 -13.50 1.95
C ILE A 63 -4.40 -12.03 2.13
N ALA A 64 -3.14 -11.67 1.91
CA ALA A 64 -2.65 -10.29 2.03
C ALA A 64 -3.42 -9.33 1.11
N THR A 65 -3.68 -9.72 -0.13
CA THR A 65 -4.44 -8.93 -1.10
C THR A 65 -5.89 -8.71 -0.63
N LEU A 66 -6.54 -9.74 -0.10
CA LEU A 66 -7.94 -9.65 0.37
C LEU A 66 -8.09 -8.84 1.67
N ARG A 67 -7.05 -8.77 2.49
CA ARG A 67 -7.05 -8.06 3.78
C ARG A 67 -6.46 -6.65 3.70
N SER A 68 -5.96 -6.25 2.54
CA SER A 68 -5.20 -5.01 2.43
C SER A 68 -6.10 -3.78 2.42
N GLU A 69 -6.13 -3.04 3.51
CA GLU A 69 -6.73 -1.71 3.59
C GLU A 69 -6.10 -0.71 2.60
N ARG A 70 -4.85 -0.93 2.20
CA ARG A 70 -4.16 -0.12 1.17
C ARG A 70 -4.81 -0.29 -0.20
N ILE A 71 -5.23 -1.51 -0.56
CA ILE A 71 -5.96 -1.78 -1.80
C ILE A 71 -7.38 -1.21 -1.71
N GLU A 72 -8.07 -1.40 -0.58
CA GLU A 72 -9.38 -0.81 -0.33
C GLU A 72 -9.34 0.73 -0.42
N ALA A 73 -8.34 1.37 0.20
CA ALA A 73 -8.13 2.82 0.05
C ALA A 73 -7.93 3.23 -1.41
N GLY A 74 -7.24 2.41 -2.21
CA GLY A 74 -7.12 2.59 -3.66
C GLY A 74 -8.47 2.51 -4.38
N ASP A 75 -9.30 1.52 -4.06
CA ASP A 75 -10.64 1.35 -4.65
C ASP A 75 -11.57 2.52 -4.30
N LEU A 76 -11.53 2.99 -3.05
CA LEU A 76 -12.26 4.18 -2.62
C LEU A 76 -11.76 5.45 -3.33
N GLY A 77 -10.44 5.57 -3.53
CA GLY A 77 -9.83 6.67 -4.29
C GLY A 77 -10.29 6.70 -5.75
N VAL A 78 -10.37 5.54 -6.40
CA VAL A 78 -10.94 5.42 -7.76
C VAL A 78 -12.41 5.81 -7.78
N SER A 79 -13.21 5.34 -6.82
CA SER A 79 -14.64 5.70 -6.72
C SER A 79 -14.82 7.20 -6.55
N ALA A 80 -14.08 7.80 -5.61
CA ALA A 80 -14.13 9.25 -5.39
C ALA A 80 -13.76 10.05 -6.65
N SER A 81 -12.70 9.64 -7.36
CA SER A 81 -12.29 10.29 -8.61
C SER A 81 -13.36 10.17 -9.69
N LYS A 82 -14.06 9.03 -9.80
CA LYS A 82 -15.18 8.83 -10.74
C LYS A 82 -16.36 9.72 -10.43
N ASP A 83 -16.70 9.91 -9.16
CA ASP A 83 -17.80 10.79 -8.77
C ASP A 83 -17.44 12.28 -8.97
N LEU A 84 -16.20 12.68 -8.70
CA LEU A 84 -15.70 14.00 -9.04
C LEU A 84 -15.70 14.26 -10.56
N ALA A 85 -15.40 13.25 -11.37
CA ALA A 85 -15.44 13.36 -12.83
C ALA A 85 -16.87 13.60 -13.36
N LYS A 86 -17.88 12.98 -12.74
CA LYS A 86 -19.29 13.26 -13.06
C LYS A 86 -19.64 14.72 -12.73
N ALA A 87 -19.25 15.18 -11.53
CA ALA A 87 -19.53 16.55 -11.09
C ALA A 87 -18.80 17.61 -11.94
N ALA A 88 -17.58 17.33 -12.41
CA ALA A 88 -16.79 18.27 -13.21
C ALA A 88 -17.36 18.56 -14.61
N ALA A 89 -18.18 17.64 -15.13
CA ALA A 89 -18.84 17.78 -16.43
C ALA A 89 -20.12 18.64 -16.37
N GLU A 90 -20.65 18.85 -15.15
CA GLU A 90 -21.90 19.57 -14.95
C GLU A 90 -21.72 21.08 -14.97
N ARG A 91 -22.81 21.77 -15.30
CA ARG A 91 -22.87 23.24 -15.23
C ARG A 91 -23.11 23.68 -13.79
N PRO A 92 -22.62 24.90 -13.42
CA PRO A 92 -22.99 25.49 -12.13
C PRO A 92 -24.51 25.57 -11.94
N ASP A 93 -24.97 25.34 -10.72
CA ASP A 93 -26.38 25.44 -10.36
C ASP A 93 -26.89 26.88 -10.52
N PRO A 94 -28.19 27.05 -10.85
CA PRO A 94 -28.82 28.37 -10.84
C PRO A 94 -28.86 28.94 -9.42
N VAL A 95 -28.63 30.23 -9.29
CA VAL A 95 -28.63 30.96 -8.03
C VAL A 95 -29.94 31.73 -7.90
N ALA A 96 -30.75 31.44 -6.89
CA ALA A 96 -31.90 32.24 -6.53
C ALA A 96 -31.46 33.48 -5.73
N LYS A 97 -31.97 34.62 -6.09
CA LYS A 97 -31.68 35.90 -5.40
C LYS A 97 -32.99 36.48 -4.83
N ILE A 98 -32.90 36.95 -3.62
CA ILE A 98 -33.97 37.71 -2.96
C ILE A 98 -33.33 39.00 -2.46
N ALA A 99 -33.87 40.12 -2.86
CA ALA A 99 -33.32 41.41 -2.48
C ALA A 99 -34.39 42.38 -2.04
N LEU A 100 -34.04 43.27 -1.16
CA LEU A 100 -34.79 44.46 -0.80
C LEU A 100 -33.94 45.66 -1.18
N GLU A 101 -34.42 46.40 -2.18
CA GLU A 101 -33.61 47.43 -2.84
C GLU A 101 -34.17 48.83 -2.57
N ASN A 102 -33.30 49.81 -2.49
CA ASN A 102 -33.61 51.22 -2.39
C ASN A 102 -34.57 51.57 -1.24
N VAL A 103 -34.40 50.96 -0.05
CA VAL A 103 -35.13 51.31 1.15
C VAL A 103 -34.62 52.69 1.66
N PRO A 104 -35.48 53.70 1.77
CA PRO A 104 -35.05 54.98 2.29
C PRO A 104 -34.64 54.87 3.76
N VAL A 105 -33.49 55.44 4.15
CA VAL A 105 -32.98 55.36 5.52
C VAL A 105 -33.21 56.66 6.31
N ASN A 106 -33.71 57.70 5.65
CA ASN A 106 -34.04 58.99 6.25
C ASN A 106 -35.26 59.63 5.54
N GLY A 107 -35.79 60.71 6.09
CA GLY A 107 -37.00 61.40 5.57
C GLY A 107 -38.31 60.81 6.04
N SER A 108 -39.42 61.31 5.53
CA SER A 108 -40.81 60.92 5.94
C SER A 108 -41.15 59.48 5.58
N GLU A 109 -40.45 58.89 4.65
CA GLU A 109 -40.68 57.52 4.15
C GLU A 109 -39.59 56.54 4.63
N ALA A 110 -38.80 56.95 5.62
CA ALA A 110 -37.72 56.11 6.15
C ALA A 110 -38.24 54.70 6.56
N PHE A 111 -37.50 53.66 6.07
CA PHE A 111 -37.80 52.23 6.26
C PHE A 111 -39.17 51.77 5.71
N SER A 112 -39.80 52.57 4.88
CA SER A 112 -41.02 52.15 4.21
C SER A 112 -40.76 51.16 3.09
N LEU A 113 -41.49 50.06 3.06
CA LEU A 113 -41.40 49.03 2.02
C LEU A 113 -42.42 49.27 0.86
N GLN A 114 -43.29 50.28 0.97
CA GLN A 114 -44.42 50.47 0.04
C GLN A 114 -44.65 51.92 -0.37
N GLN A 115 -44.28 52.90 0.42
CA GLN A 115 -44.59 54.32 0.17
C GLN A 115 -43.58 54.99 -0.76
N ASP A 116 -42.30 54.62 -0.62
CA ASP A 116 -41.26 55.15 -1.49
C ASP A 116 -41.36 54.53 -2.89
N PHE A 117 -41.31 55.35 -3.92
CA PHE A 117 -41.44 54.90 -5.32
C PHE A 117 -40.23 54.13 -5.82
N MET A 118 -39.05 54.19 -5.16
CA MET A 118 -37.84 53.48 -5.50
C MET A 118 -37.72 52.13 -4.80
N THR A 119 -38.41 51.94 -3.65
CA THR A 119 -38.29 50.71 -2.86
C THR A 119 -38.87 49.51 -3.62
N MET A 120 -38.04 48.48 -3.80
CA MET A 120 -38.39 47.27 -4.53
C MET A 120 -38.08 46.02 -3.70
N ARG A 121 -38.99 45.06 -3.77
CA ARG A 121 -38.82 43.69 -3.25
C ARG A 121 -38.63 42.81 -4.46
N SER A 122 -37.39 42.33 -4.63
CA SER A 122 -36.97 41.66 -5.85
C SER A 122 -36.75 40.16 -5.59
N VAL A 123 -37.20 39.34 -6.53
CA VAL A 123 -36.89 37.92 -6.64
C VAL A 123 -36.27 37.69 -8.02
N GLY A 124 -35.11 37.03 -8.04
CA GLY A 124 -34.41 36.76 -9.29
C GLY A 124 -33.84 35.34 -9.34
N ILE A 125 -33.52 34.93 -10.55
CA ILE A 125 -32.73 33.72 -10.82
C ILE A 125 -31.61 34.06 -11.77
N MET A 126 -30.41 33.68 -11.39
CA MET A 126 -29.19 33.84 -12.17
C MET A 126 -28.63 32.48 -12.58
N GLN A 127 -28.29 32.33 -13.86
CA GLN A 127 -27.59 31.17 -14.39
C GLN A 127 -26.25 31.61 -14.98
N GLU A 128 -25.18 30.99 -14.45
CA GLU A 128 -23.86 31.08 -15.08
C GLU A 128 -23.79 30.15 -16.29
N ILE A 129 -23.37 30.72 -17.42
CA ILE A 129 -23.13 29.98 -18.66
C ILE A 129 -21.62 29.79 -18.85
N THR A 130 -21.14 28.69 -18.32
CA THR A 130 -19.74 28.28 -18.49
C THR A 130 -19.45 27.96 -19.96
N HIS A 131 -18.35 28.49 -20.49
CA HIS A 131 -17.99 28.25 -21.88
C HIS A 131 -17.77 26.75 -22.16
N PRO A 132 -18.35 26.18 -23.22
CA PRO A 132 -18.30 24.72 -23.49
C PRO A 132 -16.89 24.14 -23.55
N SER A 133 -15.88 24.92 -23.97
CA SER A 133 -14.48 24.47 -23.96
C SER A 133 -13.93 24.27 -22.54
N LYS A 134 -14.41 25.02 -21.54
CA LYS A 134 -14.02 24.84 -20.13
C LYS A 134 -14.61 23.57 -19.55
N LEU A 135 -15.92 23.35 -19.77
CA LEU A 135 -16.57 22.12 -19.32
C LEU A 135 -15.87 20.88 -19.89
N ARG A 136 -15.58 20.90 -21.21
CA ARG A 136 -14.85 19.80 -21.84
C ARG A 136 -13.43 19.61 -21.28
N ALA A 137 -12.71 20.71 -21.04
CA ALA A 137 -11.35 20.64 -20.49
C ALA A 137 -11.36 20.11 -19.03
N ARG A 138 -12.30 20.57 -18.19
CA ARG A 138 -12.49 20.07 -16.82
C ARG A 138 -12.90 18.61 -16.77
N ALA A 139 -13.81 18.19 -17.64
CA ALA A 139 -14.19 16.79 -17.77
C ALA A 139 -12.98 15.91 -18.17
N ALA A 140 -12.20 16.36 -19.17
CA ALA A 140 -10.99 15.64 -19.60
C ALA A 140 -9.92 15.58 -18.49
N GLU A 141 -9.70 16.66 -17.74
CA GLU A 141 -8.78 16.66 -16.58
C GLU A 141 -9.23 15.66 -15.51
N SER A 142 -10.53 15.64 -15.20
CA SER A 142 -11.09 14.71 -14.20
C SER A 142 -11.02 13.25 -14.67
N GLU A 143 -11.18 12.97 -15.98
CA GLU A 143 -10.94 11.63 -16.53
C GLU A 143 -9.47 11.19 -16.35
N GLN A 144 -8.51 12.11 -16.52
CA GLN A 144 -7.09 11.78 -16.24
C GLN A 144 -6.84 11.56 -14.75
N ALA A 145 -7.54 12.27 -13.88
CA ALA A 145 -7.48 12.01 -12.44
C ALA A 145 -7.99 10.60 -12.08
N VAL A 146 -9.06 10.11 -12.73
CA VAL A 146 -9.52 8.72 -12.57
C VAL A 146 -8.44 7.73 -13.01
N ARG A 147 -7.83 7.94 -14.19
CA ARG A 147 -6.75 7.06 -14.68
C ARG A 147 -5.54 7.02 -13.75
N LEU A 148 -5.17 8.17 -13.18
CA LEU A 148 -4.11 8.24 -12.17
C LEU A 148 -4.48 7.45 -10.90
N ALA A 149 -5.73 7.56 -10.43
CA ALA A 149 -6.20 6.80 -9.27
C ALA A 149 -6.18 5.28 -9.54
N GLU A 150 -6.58 4.85 -10.74
CA GLU A 150 -6.52 3.44 -11.16
C GLU A 150 -5.07 2.93 -11.23
N ALA A 151 -4.14 3.73 -11.76
CA ALA A 151 -2.71 3.38 -11.79
C ALA A 151 -2.11 3.26 -10.38
N LYS A 152 -2.44 4.18 -9.46
CA LYS A 152 -2.01 4.11 -8.06
C LYS A 152 -2.57 2.89 -7.33
N ARG A 153 -3.81 2.51 -7.61
CA ARG A 153 -4.40 1.27 -7.09
C ARG A 153 -3.65 0.02 -7.59
N ALA A 154 -3.29 -0.01 -8.88
CA ALA A 154 -2.50 -1.09 -9.46
C ALA A 154 -1.11 -1.18 -8.84
N GLN A 155 -0.45 -0.05 -8.59
CA GLN A 155 0.82 0.03 -7.87
C GLN A 155 0.69 -0.56 -6.45
N ALA A 156 -0.33 -0.15 -5.69
CA ALA A 156 -0.58 -0.68 -4.34
C ALA A 156 -0.77 -2.21 -4.33
N LEU A 157 -1.42 -2.79 -5.35
CA LEU A 157 -1.58 -4.24 -5.47
C LEU A 157 -0.23 -4.95 -5.65
N VAL A 158 0.65 -4.44 -6.51
CA VAL A 158 1.98 -5.01 -6.73
C VAL A 158 2.84 -4.93 -5.48
N GLU A 159 2.83 -3.79 -4.80
CA GLU A 159 3.55 -3.59 -3.54
C GLU A 159 3.07 -4.55 -2.45
N VAL A 160 1.76 -4.72 -2.26
CA VAL A 160 1.21 -5.68 -1.27
C VAL A 160 1.63 -7.11 -1.58
N ARG A 161 1.62 -7.52 -2.85
CA ARG A 161 2.08 -8.85 -3.26
C ARG A 161 3.56 -9.06 -3.02
N ARG A 162 4.40 -8.09 -3.37
CA ARG A 162 5.85 -8.12 -3.14
C ARG A 162 6.16 -8.19 -1.65
N ASP A 163 5.60 -7.28 -0.87
CA ASP A 163 5.93 -7.14 0.55
C ASP A 163 5.45 -8.35 1.37
N SER A 164 4.29 -8.91 1.03
CA SER A 164 3.80 -10.16 1.64
C SER A 164 4.65 -11.38 1.25
N ALA A 165 5.16 -11.42 0.01
CA ALA A 165 6.11 -12.45 -0.41
C ALA A 165 7.42 -12.36 0.35
N LEU A 166 7.97 -11.15 0.51
CA LEU A 166 9.18 -10.91 1.29
C LEU A 166 9.00 -11.38 2.75
N ALA A 167 7.89 -11.05 3.39
CA ALA A 167 7.61 -11.47 4.76
C ALA A 167 7.47 -13.00 4.90
N TRP A 168 6.86 -13.67 3.91
CA TRP A 168 6.77 -15.13 3.89
C TRP A 168 8.14 -15.80 3.70
N LEU A 169 8.96 -15.30 2.77
CA LEU A 169 10.31 -15.78 2.51
C LEU A 169 11.21 -15.60 3.72
N GLU A 170 11.14 -14.45 4.39
CA GLU A 170 11.92 -14.17 5.59
C GLU A 170 11.64 -15.19 6.70
N ARG A 171 10.35 -15.51 6.93
CA ARG A 171 9.98 -16.54 7.88
C ARG A 171 10.45 -17.93 7.44
N TYR A 172 10.30 -18.27 6.15
CA TYR A 172 10.74 -19.57 5.62
C TYR A 172 12.22 -19.82 5.88
N TYR A 173 13.07 -18.84 5.59
CA TYR A 173 14.51 -18.96 5.80
C TYR A 173 14.92 -18.85 7.28
N ALA A 174 14.20 -18.09 8.09
CA ALA A 174 14.39 -18.09 9.54
C ALA A 174 14.13 -19.48 10.15
N GLU A 175 13.04 -20.16 9.75
CA GLU A 175 12.75 -21.52 10.17
C GLU A 175 13.77 -22.54 9.64
N ALA A 176 14.28 -22.37 8.43
CA ALA A 176 15.36 -23.22 7.90
C ALA A 176 16.65 -23.05 8.70
N THR A 177 17.05 -21.82 9.02
CA THR A 177 18.20 -21.52 9.86
C THR A 177 18.05 -22.12 11.26
N GLN A 178 16.87 -21.95 11.88
CA GLN A 178 16.59 -22.53 13.20
C GLN A 178 16.75 -24.05 13.19
N ARG A 179 16.26 -24.76 12.17
CA ARG A 179 16.43 -26.22 12.04
C ARG A 179 17.90 -26.61 11.95
N THR A 180 18.68 -25.92 11.12
CA THR A 180 20.12 -26.16 10.97
C THR A 180 20.87 -25.97 12.29
N VAL A 181 20.60 -24.88 13.01
CA VAL A 181 21.24 -24.61 14.32
C VAL A 181 20.79 -25.65 15.36
N ALA A 182 19.53 -26.06 15.38
CA ALA A 182 19.05 -27.11 16.30
C ALA A 182 19.74 -28.45 16.08
N GLU A 183 19.99 -28.84 14.84
CA GLU A 183 20.78 -30.05 14.52
C GLU A 183 22.21 -29.95 15.09
N GLN A 184 22.80 -28.73 15.04
CA GLN A 184 24.15 -28.50 15.58
C GLN A 184 24.19 -28.59 17.09
N VAL A 185 23.22 -28.05 17.81
CA VAL A 185 23.09 -28.19 19.26
C VAL A 185 23.03 -29.67 19.65
N GLN A 186 22.29 -30.49 18.90
CA GLN A 186 22.24 -31.94 19.18
C GLN A 186 23.60 -32.62 18.93
N ALA A 187 24.30 -32.29 17.85
CA ALA A 187 25.62 -32.81 17.56
C ALA A 187 26.65 -32.40 18.65
N ALA A 188 26.65 -31.14 19.09
CA ALA A 188 27.50 -30.67 20.15
C ALA A 188 27.25 -31.34 21.51
N ARG A 189 25.99 -31.65 21.84
CA ARG A 189 25.63 -32.41 23.06
C ARG A 189 26.19 -33.82 23.03
N LEU A 190 26.14 -34.51 21.89
CA LEU A 190 26.75 -35.82 21.73
C LEU A 190 28.28 -35.74 21.87
N GLU A 191 28.89 -34.67 21.37
CA GLU A 191 30.31 -34.46 21.46
C GLU A 191 30.80 -34.22 22.91
N VAL A 192 30.03 -33.41 23.69
CA VAL A 192 30.30 -33.25 25.15
C VAL A 192 30.25 -34.61 25.85
N THR A 193 29.22 -35.42 25.57
CA THR A 193 29.07 -36.74 26.17
C THR A 193 30.23 -37.67 25.83
N ALA A 194 30.66 -37.67 24.57
CA ALA A 194 31.80 -38.48 24.12
C ALA A 194 33.11 -38.04 24.76
N THR A 195 33.35 -36.72 24.87
CA THR A 195 34.56 -36.13 25.48
C THR A 195 34.63 -36.42 26.99
N GLU A 196 33.51 -36.32 27.70
CA GLU A 196 33.43 -36.69 29.11
C GLU A 196 33.73 -38.19 29.34
N ALA A 197 33.22 -39.04 28.44
CA ALA A 197 33.51 -40.48 28.50
C ALA A 197 35.00 -40.75 28.22
N ALA A 198 35.61 -40.05 27.27
CA ALA A 198 37.04 -40.14 26.99
C ALA A 198 37.90 -39.68 28.19
N TYR A 199 37.55 -38.58 28.85
CA TYR A 199 38.21 -38.09 30.05
C TYR A 199 38.13 -39.08 31.20
N ARG A 200 36.94 -39.64 31.50
CA ARG A 200 36.76 -40.67 32.52
C ARG A 200 37.56 -41.95 32.22
N GLY A 201 37.73 -42.26 30.96
CA GLY A 201 38.56 -43.39 30.50
C GLY A 201 40.07 -43.11 30.42
N GLY A 202 40.54 -41.92 30.86
CA GLY A 202 41.97 -41.54 30.86
C GLY A 202 42.52 -41.24 29.46
N ARG A 203 41.69 -41.05 28.46
CA ARG A 203 42.05 -40.80 27.04
C ARG A 203 41.84 -39.35 26.60
N GLY A 204 41.41 -38.47 27.49
CA GLY A 204 41.17 -37.05 27.23
C GLY A 204 41.57 -36.18 28.40
N THR A 205 41.56 -34.89 28.25
CA THR A 205 41.91 -33.90 29.28
C THR A 205 40.68 -33.16 29.81
N ALA A 206 40.77 -32.55 30.98
CA ALA A 206 39.71 -31.65 31.51
C ALA A 206 39.54 -30.41 30.59
N ALA A 207 40.63 -29.97 29.93
CA ALA A 207 40.56 -28.89 28.96
C ALA A 207 39.66 -29.23 27.76
N ASP A 208 39.72 -30.49 27.27
CA ASP A 208 38.86 -30.96 26.18
C ASP A 208 37.38 -30.92 26.56
N VAL A 209 37.03 -31.33 27.78
CA VAL A 209 35.66 -31.28 28.29
C VAL A 209 35.16 -29.84 28.37
N LEU A 210 35.97 -28.91 28.87
CA LEU A 210 35.63 -27.50 28.97
C LEU A 210 35.49 -26.86 27.58
N ALA A 211 36.34 -27.22 26.61
CA ALA A 211 36.24 -26.75 25.23
C ALA A 211 34.95 -27.24 24.56
N ALA A 212 34.59 -28.52 24.71
CA ALA A 212 33.32 -29.06 24.17
C ALA A 212 32.10 -28.42 24.81
N ARG A 213 32.09 -28.19 26.12
CA ARG A 213 30.99 -27.47 26.80
C ARG A 213 30.91 -26.01 26.39
N GLY A 214 32.02 -25.32 26.15
CA GLY A 214 32.07 -23.97 25.62
C GLY A 214 31.46 -23.88 24.22
N ALA A 215 31.82 -24.82 23.34
CA ALA A 215 31.21 -24.89 22.00
C ALA A 215 29.70 -25.15 22.04
N LEU A 216 29.22 -26.04 22.94
CA LEU A 216 27.80 -26.27 23.13
C LEU A 216 27.09 -25.00 23.57
N ALA A 217 27.64 -24.25 24.52
CA ALA A 217 27.03 -22.99 24.99
C ALA A 217 26.93 -21.94 23.88
N GLU A 218 27.93 -21.84 22.99
CA GLU A 218 27.88 -20.97 21.81
C GLU A 218 26.74 -21.37 20.83
N PHE A 219 26.54 -22.68 20.59
CA PHE A 219 25.45 -23.15 19.74
C PHE A 219 24.07 -22.98 20.39
N GLU A 220 23.97 -23.13 21.71
CA GLU A 220 22.74 -22.87 22.44
C GLU A 220 22.36 -21.38 22.37
N ASP A 221 23.32 -20.45 22.43
CA ASP A 221 23.11 -19.01 22.23
C ASP A 221 22.62 -18.72 20.79
N GLN A 222 23.27 -19.29 19.77
CA GLN A 222 22.82 -19.19 18.38
C GLN A 222 21.40 -19.73 18.18
N ALA A 223 21.02 -20.79 18.89
CA ALA A 223 19.66 -21.33 18.83
C ALA A 223 18.61 -20.38 19.40
N LEU A 224 18.94 -19.64 20.47
CA LEU A 224 18.09 -18.58 21.01
C LEU A 224 17.93 -17.44 20.00
N GLU A 225 19.01 -17.00 19.35
CA GLU A 225 18.94 -15.97 18.30
C GLU A 225 18.10 -16.43 17.11
N ALA A 226 18.29 -17.65 16.61
CA ALA A 226 17.47 -18.21 15.54
C ALA A 226 15.98 -18.33 15.92
N SER A 227 15.68 -18.71 17.16
CA SER A 227 14.31 -18.75 17.67
C SER A 227 13.66 -17.35 17.71
N ARG A 228 14.43 -16.34 18.12
CA ARG A 228 13.98 -14.95 18.06
C ARG A 228 13.71 -14.50 16.63
N ALA A 229 14.58 -14.85 15.68
CA ALA A 229 14.39 -14.50 14.26
C ALA A 229 13.08 -15.10 13.71
N VAL A 230 12.75 -16.36 14.02
CA VAL A 230 11.49 -17.00 13.66
C VAL A 230 10.29 -16.26 14.28
N SER A 231 10.38 -15.90 15.56
CA SER A 231 9.30 -15.15 16.22
C SER A 231 9.07 -13.78 15.56
N THR A 232 10.14 -13.05 15.28
CA THR A 232 10.08 -11.73 14.66
C THR A 232 9.52 -11.81 13.24
N SER A 233 9.99 -12.74 12.41
CA SER A 233 9.51 -12.93 11.04
C SER A 233 8.04 -13.41 11.00
N ARG A 234 7.60 -14.23 11.97
CA ARG A 234 6.19 -14.61 12.12
C ARG A 234 5.31 -13.39 12.42
N ILE A 235 5.74 -12.50 13.31
CA ILE A 235 5.04 -11.25 13.63
C ILE A 235 4.98 -10.34 12.39
N ALA A 236 6.06 -10.23 11.63
CA ALA A 236 6.10 -9.47 10.39
C ALA A 236 5.12 -10.03 9.34
N LEU A 237 5.04 -11.35 9.20
CA LEU A 237 4.08 -12.02 8.31
C LEU A 237 2.64 -11.84 8.78
N ALA A 238 2.37 -11.84 10.08
CA ALA A 238 1.04 -11.65 10.65
C ALA A 238 0.43 -10.29 10.28
N ARG A 239 1.22 -9.25 10.05
CA ARG A 239 0.76 -7.97 9.50
C ARG A 239 -0.02 -8.18 8.19
N TRP A 240 0.45 -9.11 7.33
CA TRP A 240 -0.10 -9.35 6.00
C TRP A 240 -1.23 -10.39 6.00
N VAL A 241 -1.04 -11.49 6.72
CA VAL A 241 -1.95 -12.64 6.63
C VAL A 241 -2.78 -12.87 7.90
N GLY A 242 -2.59 -12.08 8.96
CA GLY A 242 -3.30 -12.23 10.25
C GLY A 242 -2.96 -13.57 10.92
N ASP A 243 -3.97 -14.23 11.46
CA ASP A 243 -3.84 -15.50 12.19
C ASP A 243 -3.27 -16.64 11.32
N ALA A 244 -3.36 -16.55 9.99
CA ALA A 244 -2.75 -17.51 9.09
C ALA A 244 -1.20 -17.54 9.22
N ALA A 245 -0.59 -16.52 9.83
CA ALA A 245 0.83 -16.53 10.17
C ALA A 245 1.22 -17.60 11.21
N ASP A 246 0.29 -18.21 11.90
CA ASP A 246 0.56 -19.29 12.86
C ASP A 246 0.56 -20.69 12.19
N ARG A 247 0.11 -20.77 10.94
CA ARG A 247 0.11 -22.01 10.16
C ARG A 247 1.54 -22.42 9.80
N ARG A 248 1.76 -23.72 9.61
CA ARG A 248 3.04 -24.24 9.09
C ARG A 248 3.24 -23.73 7.67
N LEU A 249 4.46 -23.34 7.34
CA LEU A 249 4.81 -23.00 5.96
C LEU A 249 4.96 -24.27 5.11
N ALA A 250 4.59 -24.20 3.83
CA ALA A 250 4.79 -25.29 2.89
C ALA A 250 5.13 -24.80 1.49
N GLY A 251 5.83 -25.66 0.78
CA GLY A 251 6.36 -25.40 -0.55
C GLY A 251 7.75 -24.76 -0.49
N GLU A 252 8.66 -25.29 -1.29
CA GLU A 252 9.96 -24.66 -1.55
C GLU A 252 9.73 -23.52 -2.53
N PRO A 253 10.24 -22.31 -2.23
CA PRO A 253 10.06 -21.16 -3.14
C PRO A 253 10.89 -21.36 -4.41
N ALA A 254 10.26 -21.26 -5.58
CA ALA A 254 10.95 -21.34 -6.88
C ALA A 254 11.62 -20.00 -7.20
N ILE A 255 12.85 -19.81 -6.73
CA ILE A 255 13.60 -18.55 -6.81
C ILE A 255 14.67 -18.54 -7.91
N ASP A 256 14.73 -19.58 -8.74
CA ASP A 256 15.81 -19.78 -9.72
C ASP A 256 15.54 -19.11 -11.07
N THR A 257 14.34 -18.56 -11.29
CA THR A 257 13.96 -17.87 -12.52
C THR A 257 13.25 -16.55 -12.21
N ILE A 258 13.56 -15.52 -12.99
CA ILE A 258 12.89 -14.22 -12.95
C ILE A 258 12.20 -13.98 -14.30
N PRO A 259 11.05 -13.25 -14.33
CA PRO A 259 10.33 -12.96 -15.55
C PRO A 259 10.97 -11.84 -16.40
N LEU A 260 12.11 -11.31 -15.97
CA LEU A 260 12.80 -10.18 -16.57
C LEU A 260 14.00 -10.65 -17.39
N HIS A 261 14.23 -9.96 -18.52
CA HIS A 261 15.39 -10.19 -19.36
C HIS A 261 16.13 -8.88 -19.60
N LYS A 262 17.44 -8.86 -19.39
CA LYS A 262 18.30 -7.67 -19.58
C LYS A 262 18.12 -6.99 -20.96
N HIS A 263 17.83 -7.76 -22.01
CA HIS A 263 17.69 -7.23 -23.38
C HIS A 263 16.34 -6.56 -23.66
N THR A 264 15.31 -6.79 -22.82
CA THR A 264 13.96 -6.22 -22.98
C THR A 264 13.56 -5.35 -21.78
N LEU A 265 14.53 -5.02 -20.93
CA LEU A 265 14.29 -4.32 -19.67
C LEU A 265 13.59 -2.98 -19.89
N ASP A 266 14.06 -2.16 -20.83
CA ASP A 266 13.47 -0.84 -21.12
C ASP A 266 11.99 -0.92 -21.51
N ALA A 267 11.62 -1.95 -22.32
CA ALA A 267 10.23 -2.16 -22.70
C ALA A 267 9.37 -2.66 -21.52
N GLN A 268 9.93 -3.57 -20.70
CA GLN A 268 9.23 -4.12 -19.54
C GLN A 268 9.03 -3.09 -18.43
N LEU A 269 9.93 -2.11 -18.31
CA LEU A 269 9.83 -1.03 -17.33
C LEU A 269 8.74 0.00 -17.66
N GLN A 270 8.37 0.14 -18.94
CA GLN A 270 7.26 1.01 -19.32
C GLN A 270 5.93 0.53 -18.72
N ASP A 271 5.79 -0.78 -18.49
CA ASP A 271 4.61 -1.39 -17.86
C ASP A 271 4.72 -1.46 -16.32
N HIS A 272 5.83 -0.94 -15.74
CA HIS A 272 5.98 -0.89 -14.29
C HIS A 272 4.94 0.04 -13.66
N PRO A 273 4.15 -0.41 -12.64
CA PRO A 273 3.03 0.36 -12.12
C PRO A 273 3.37 1.76 -11.64
N GLU A 274 4.58 1.97 -11.11
CA GLU A 274 5.05 3.29 -10.68
C GLU A 274 5.33 4.20 -11.89
N ILE A 275 5.94 3.68 -12.95
CA ILE A 275 6.18 4.43 -14.19
C ILE A 275 4.83 4.78 -14.86
N VAL A 276 3.89 3.82 -14.89
CA VAL A 276 2.52 4.07 -15.37
C VAL A 276 1.84 5.16 -14.53
N ALA A 277 1.98 5.15 -13.21
CA ALA A 277 1.39 6.18 -12.35
C ALA A 277 2.00 7.57 -12.64
N LEU A 278 3.30 7.66 -12.87
CA LEU A 278 3.97 8.90 -13.27
C LEU A 278 3.54 9.37 -14.67
N GLU A 279 3.34 8.46 -15.61
CA GLU A 279 2.78 8.79 -16.93
C GLU A 279 1.37 9.39 -16.81
N ARG A 280 0.50 8.77 -16.00
CA ARG A 280 -0.85 9.31 -15.74
C ARG A 280 -0.82 10.65 -15.01
N ARG A 281 0.19 10.88 -14.15
CA ARG A 281 0.41 12.18 -13.51
C ARG A 281 0.83 13.26 -14.53
N GLU A 282 1.68 12.91 -15.49
CA GLU A 282 2.06 13.80 -16.60
C GLU A 282 0.82 14.14 -17.47
N GLU A 283 -0.01 13.14 -17.82
CA GLU A 283 -1.24 13.33 -18.58
C GLU A 283 -2.23 14.26 -17.84
N LEU A 284 -2.39 14.07 -16.54
CA LEU A 284 -3.21 14.93 -15.68
C LEU A 284 -2.69 16.37 -15.68
N ALA A 285 -1.39 16.58 -15.54
CA ALA A 285 -0.78 17.90 -15.57
C ALA A 285 -0.97 18.59 -16.94
N ARG A 286 -0.88 17.85 -18.04
CA ARG A 286 -1.19 18.35 -19.39
C ARG A 286 -2.66 18.75 -19.52
N ALA A 287 -3.58 17.93 -18.99
CA ALA A 287 -5.00 18.26 -18.98
C ALA A 287 -5.29 19.53 -18.16
N GLY A 288 -4.60 19.72 -17.01
CA GLY A 288 -4.65 20.96 -16.23
C GLY A 288 -4.20 22.20 -17.02
N ALA A 289 -3.19 22.05 -17.88
CA ALA A 289 -2.78 23.14 -18.78
C ALA A 289 -3.87 23.45 -19.82
N GLU A 290 -4.62 22.47 -20.32
CA GLU A 290 -5.74 22.71 -21.22
C GLU A 290 -6.91 23.41 -20.51
N VAL A 291 -7.17 23.12 -19.23
CA VAL A 291 -8.13 23.87 -18.40
C VAL A 291 -7.68 25.33 -18.28
N ALA A 292 -6.42 25.57 -17.94
CA ALA A 292 -5.87 26.93 -17.86
C ALA A 292 -5.93 27.67 -19.22
N ARG A 293 -5.76 26.96 -20.33
CA ARG A 293 -5.94 27.50 -21.67
C ARG A 293 -7.41 27.88 -21.95
N ALA A 294 -8.34 27.03 -21.54
CA ALA A 294 -9.77 27.30 -21.69
C ALA A 294 -10.24 28.48 -20.82
N ASP A 295 -9.63 28.68 -19.65
CA ASP A 295 -9.94 29.78 -18.72
C ASP A 295 -9.59 31.18 -19.29
N ARG A 296 -8.90 31.24 -20.42
CA ARG A 296 -8.70 32.47 -21.18
C ARG A 296 -9.98 32.96 -21.86
N ARG A 297 -11.06 32.18 -21.85
CA ARG A 297 -12.38 32.57 -22.34
C ARG A 297 -13.25 32.95 -21.14
N PRO A 298 -13.93 34.11 -21.17
CA PRO A 298 -14.82 34.48 -20.07
C PRO A 298 -16.06 33.60 -20.05
N ASP A 299 -16.53 33.31 -18.84
CA ASP A 299 -17.90 32.83 -18.65
C ASP A 299 -18.85 34.04 -18.56
N TRP A 300 -20.10 33.85 -18.87
CA TRP A 300 -21.08 34.91 -18.78
C TRP A 300 -22.27 34.41 -17.97
N SER A 301 -23.06 35.35 -17.42
CA SER A 301 -24.24 34.99 -16.67
C SER A 301 -25.46 35.76 -17.19
N VAL A 302 -26.59 35.10 -17.13
CA VAL A 302 -27.91 35.69 -17.40
C VAL A 302 -28.70 35.70 -16.11
N GLU A 303 -29.28 36.83 -15.79
CA GLU A 303 -30.11 36.99 -14.62
C GLU A 303 -31.48 37.59 -15.02
N PHE A 304 -32.56 36.98 -14.51
CA PHE A 304 -33.92 37.51 -14.60
C PHE A 304 -34.38 37.89 -13.20
N ILE A 305 -34.83 39.15 -13.03
CA ILE A 305 -35.28 39.70 -11.76
C ILE A 305 -36.69 40.23 -11.93
N TYR A 306 -37.60 39.85 -11.04
CA TYR A 306 -38.92 40.47 -10.89
C TYR A 306 -38.92 41.28 -9.61
N SER A 307 -39.28 42.58 -9.73
CA SER A 307 -39.32 43.54 -8.65
C SER A 307 -40.73 44.05 -8.41
N ALA A 308 -41.27 43.76 -7.24
CA ALA A 308 -42.54 44.24 -6.78
C ALA A 308 -42.36 45.57 -6.04
N ARG A 309 -43.11 46.59 -6.49
CA ARG A 309 -43.10 47.95 -5.91
C ARG A 309 -44.34 48.15 -5.02
N GLY A 310 -44.47 49.30 -4.41
CA GLY A 310 -45.66 49.70 -3.65
C GLY A 310 -46.94 49.76 -4.50
N THR A 311 -48.10 49.73 -3.86
CA THR A 311 -49.41 49.58 -4.52
C THR A 311 -49.74 50.66 -5.53
N GLY A 312 -49.07 51.78 -5.53
CA GLY A 312 -49.25 52.88 -6.50
C GLY A 312 -48.33 52.81 -7.73
N TYR A 313 -47.47 51.78 -7.84
CA TYR A 313 -46.46 51.75 -8.87
C TYR A 313 -46.43 50.41 -9.61
N SER A 314 -46.07 50.46 -10.89
CA SER A 314 -45.97 49.27 -11.73
C SER A 314 -44.78 48.40 -11.28
N ASN A 315 -44.96 47.08 -11.23
CA ASN A 315 -43.88 46.12 -11.02
C ASN A 315 -42.94 46.14 -12.21
N MET A 316 -41.67 45.71 -11.98
CA MET A 316 -40.64 45.72 -13.01
C MET A 316 -40.09 44.30 -13.24
N ALA A 317 -39.69 44.04 -14.47
CA ALA A 317 -38.90 42.87 -14.84
C ALA A 317 -37.57 43.36 -15.44
N THR A 318 -36.47 42.78 -14.96
CA THR A 318 -35.12 43.10 -15.44
C THR A 318 -34.50 41.84 -15.99
N LEU A 319 -33.87 41.94 -17.16
CA LEU A 319 -32.98 40.95 -17.73
C LEU A 319 -31.59 41.52 -17.76
N GLU A 320 -30.65 40.86 -17.04
CA GLU A 320 -29.25 41.27 -16.95
C GLU A 320 -28.36 40.24 -17.61
N LEU A 321 -27.40 40.70 -18.41
CA LEU A 321 -26.32 39.90 -18.99
C LEU A 321 -24.99 40.43 -18.47
N THR A 322 -24.27 39.59 -17.72
CA THR A 322 -22.98 39.96 -17.19
C THR A 322 -21.88 39.18 -17.93
N VAL A 323 -20.91 39.93 -18.49
CA VAL A 323 -19.74 39.36 -19.18
C VAL A 323 -18.44 39.94 -18.57
N PRO A 324 -17.60 39.12 -17.90
CA PRO A 324 -16.33 39.59 -17.35
C PRO A 324 -15.35 39.97 -18.47
N LEU A 325 -14.87 41.20 -18.46
CA LEU A 325 -13.89 41.69 -19.43
C LEU A 325 -12.48 41.31 -18.95
N GLN A 326 -11.81 40.45 -19.68
CA GLN A 326 -10.45 39.98 -19.37
C GLN A 326 -9.40 40.95 -19.92
N ILE A 327 -9.38 42.21 -19.44
CA ILE A 327 -8.53 43.28 -19.97
C ILE A 327 -7.03 43.02 -19.71
N ARG A 328 -6.70 42.31 -18.59
CA ARG A 328 -5.30 42.07 -18.18
C ARG A 328 -4.89 40.60 -18.35
N ARG A 329 -5.18 39.98 -19.50
CA ARG A 329 -4.84 38.58 -19.79
C ARG A 329 -3.36 38.28 -19.64
N ALA A 330 -2.50 39.14 -20.14
CA ALA A 330 -1.03 39.01 -20.07
C ALA A 330 -0.47 38.96 -18.64
N TYR A 331 -1.20 39.51 -17.66
CA TYR A 331 -0.76 39.54 -16.26
C TYR A 331 -1.51 38.54 -15.36
N ARG A 332 -2.56 37.88 -15.83
CA ARG A 332 -3.37 37.00 -15.01
C ARG A 332 -3.56 35.60 -15.64
N GLN A 333 -4.15 35.50 -16.81
CA GLN A 333 -4.45 34.20 -17.44
C GLN A 333 -3.24 33.60 -18.13
N ASP A 334 -2.42 34.41 -18.82
CA ASP A 334 -1.26 33.89 -19.54
C ASP A 334 -0.16 33.35 -18.60
N PRO A 335 0.18 34.02 -17.47
CA PRO A 335 1.07 33.46 -16.47
C PRO A 335 0.54 32.16 -15.82
N LYS A 336 -0.78 32.04 -15.61
CA LYS A 336 -1.39 30.80 -15.11
C LYS A 336 -1.22 29.64 -16.10
N LEU A 337 -1.46 29.89 -17.38
CA LEU A 337 -1.22 28.91 -18.43
C LEU A 337 0.27 28.52 -18.49
N ALA A 338 1.18 29.51 -18.44
CA ALA A 338 2.61 29.25 -18.44
C ALA A 338 3.06 28.41 -17.24
N ALA A 339 2.51 28.67 -16.05
CA ALA A 339 2.76 27.87 -14.86
C ALA A 339 2.29 26.40 -15.04
N LYS A 340 1.07 26.19 -15.57
CA LYS A 340 0.55 24.84 -15.82
C LYS A 340 1.31 24.07 -16.91
N LEU A 341 1.81 24.75 -17.92
CA LEU A 341 2.71 24.15 -18.91
C LEU A 341 4.08 23.77 -18.31
N ALA A 342 4.59 24.58 -17.38
CA ALA A 342 5.81 24.26 -16.65
C ALA A 342 5.62 23.06 -15.72
N GLU A 343 4.47 22.96 -15.01
CA GLU A 343 4.11 21.81 -14.18
C GLU A 343 4.02 20.52 -15.03
N ALA A 344 3.44 20.58 -16.24
CA ALA A 344 3.40 19.43 -17.15
C ALA A 344 4.82 19.03 -17.62
N SER A 345 5.68 20.00 -17.90
CA SER A 345 7.10 19.75 -18.26
C SER A 345 7.88 19.17 -17.09
N GLN A 346 7.61 19.64 -15.87
CA GLN A 346 8.18 19.07 -14.64
C GLN A 346 7.77 17.60 -14.46
N ALA A 347 6.49 17.30 -14.55
CA ALA A 347 5.99 15.92 -14.42
C ALA A 347 6.61 14.97 -15.45
N LYS A 348 6.83 15.44 -16.69
CA LYS A 348 7.56 14.71 -17.72
C LYS A 348 9.01 14.44 -17.32
N ALA A 349 9.73 15.46 -16.84
CA ALA A 349 11.12 15.31 -16.42
C ALA A 349 11.25 14.35 -15.23
N GLU A 350 10.34 14.43 -14.24
CA GLU A 350 10.28 13.51 -13.09
C GLU A 350 10.07 12.05 -13.57
N ARG A 351 9.17 11.81 -14.52
CA ARG A 351 8.95 10.47 -15.08
C ARG A 351 10.18 9.95 -15.84
N GLU A 352 10.81 10.77 -16.66
CA GLU A 352 12.02 10.38 -17.41
C GLU A 352 13.21 10.11 -16.50
N ASP A 353 13.32 10.83 -15.40
CA ASP A 353 14.37 10.61 -14.39
C ASP A 353 14.17 9.31 -13.63
N MET A 354 12.95 9.09 -13.14
CA MET A 354 12.57 7.85 -12.45
C MET A 354 12.73 6.62 -13.34
N LEU A 355 12.42 6.73 -14.65
CA LEU A 355 12.64 5.62 -15.58
C LEU A 355 14.11 5.24 -15.69
N ARG A 356 15.02 6.23 -15.72
CA ARG A 356 16.49 5.98 -15.73
C ARG A 356 16.97 5.38 -14.42
N GLU A 357 16.46 5.88 -13.27
CA GLU A 357 16.78 5.36 -11.95
C GLU A 357 16.35 3.89 -11.84
N HIS A 358 15.09 3.58 -12.13
CA HIS A 358 14.58 2.21 -12.12
C HIS A 358 15.34 1.26 -13.06
N ALA A 359 15.72 1.74 -14.25
CA ALA A 359 16.50 0.92 -15.18
C ALA A 359 17.86 0.54 -14.60
N ALA A 360 18.53 1.47 -13.93
CA ALA A 360 19.81 1.24 -13.28
C ALA A 360 19.67 0.31 -12.07
N ASP A 361 18.69 0.54 -11.21
CA ASP A 361 18.44 -0.24 -10.00
C ASP A 361 18.10 -1.70 -10.33
N ILE A 362 17.18 -1.92 -11.26
CA ILE A 362 16.78 -3.27 -11.66
C ILE A 362 17.92 -4.01 -12.37
N ALA A 363 18.73 -3.32 -13.17
CA ALA A 363 19.92 -3.94 -13.76
C ALA A 363 20.91 -4.39 -12.68
N ALA A 364 21.14 -3.56 -11.64
CA ALA A 364 21.99 -3.90 -10.50
C ALA A 364 21.40 -5.05 -9.67
N GLU A 365 20.08 -5.08 -9.45
CA GLU A 365 19.41 -6.16 -8.73
C GLU A 365 19.48 -7.50 -9.49
N ILE A 366 19.37 -7.49 -10.83
CA ILE A 366 19.54 -8.69 -11.66
C ILE A 366 20.97 -9.23 -11.52
N ASP A 367 21.98 -8.36 -11.61
CA ASP A 367 23.39 -8.74 -11.43
C ASP A 367 23.64 -9.31 -10.02
N ALA A 368 23.10 -8.66 -8.99
CA ALA A 368 23.21 -9.12 -7.61
C ALA A 368 22.53 -10.49 -7.42
N TRP A 369 21.35 -10.72 -8.02
CA TRP A 369 20.64 -11.98 -7.96
C TRP A 369 21.42 -13.11 -8.68
N GLU A 370 21.94 -12.87 -9.88
CA GLU A 370 22.75 -13.83 -10.63
C GLU A 370 24.02 -14.22 -9.85
N ASN A 371 24.76 -13.24 -9.32
CA ASN A 371 25.94 -13.47 -8.51
C ASN A 371 25.64 -14.23 -7.21
N THR A 372 24.56 -13.86 -6.52
CA THR A 372 24.18 -14.51 -5.27
C THR A 372 23.79 -15.97 -5.50
N ARG A 373 23.09 -16.28 -6.61
CA ARG A 373 22.79 -17.66 -7.01
C ARG A 373 24.06 -18.46 -7.33
N GLU A 374 24.99 -17.91 -8.12
CA GLU A 374 26.25 -18.58 -8.43
C GLU A 374 27.05 -18.91 -7.15
N ARG A 375 27.09 -17.96 -6.22
CA ARG A 375 27.73 -18.18 -4.91
C ARG A 375 27.02 -19.26 -4.10
N ARG A 376 25.68 -19.23 -3.99
CA ARG A 376 24.87 -20.26 -3.35
C ARG A 376 25.18 -21.64 -3.93
N ASP A 377 25.18 -21.76 -5.25
CA ASP A 377 25.42 -23.02 -5.95
C ASP A 377 26.83 -23.55 -5.68
N ARG A 378 27.84 -22.67 -5.63
CA ARG A 378 29.19 -23.04 -5.24
C ARG A 378 29.29 -23.56 -3.79
N TYR A 379 28.54 -22.94 -2.86
CA TYR A 379 28.44 -23.48 -1.50
C TYR A 379 27.79 -24.85 -1.48
N ARG A 380 26.69 -25.05 -2.17
CA ARG A 380 25.94 -26.33 -2.20
C ARG A 380 26.70 -27.44 -2.89
N THR A 381 27.39 -27.17 -4.01
CA THR A 381 28.05 -28.20 -4.83
C THR A 381 29.51 -28.48 -4.47
N THR A 382 30.18 -27.54 -3.81
CA THR A 382 31.64 -27.65 -3.57
C THR A 382 32.01 -27.44 -2.11
N ILE A 383 31.63 -26.30 -1.51
CA ILE A 383 32.18 -25.91 -0.20
C ILE A 383 31.59 -26.78 0.91
N ILE A 384 30.30 -27.02 0.94
CA ILE A 384 29.64 -27.88 1.95
C ILE A 384 30.13 -29.33 1.85
N PRO A 385 30.16 -29.99 0.68
CA PRO A 385 30.72 -31.32 0.55
C PRO A 385 32.17 -31.44 1.08
N LEU A 386 33.05 -30.52 0.68
CA LEU A 386 34.43 -30.49 1.17
C LEU A 386 34.53 -30.27 2.69
N ALA A 387 33.70 -29.42 3.26
CA ALA A 387 33.66 -29.19 4.70
C ALA A 387 33.15 -30.43 5.45
N THR A 388 32.14 -31.11 4.91
CA THR A 388 31.64 -32.39 5.46
C THR A 388 32.69 -33.49 5.41
N ASP A 389 33.38 -33.65 4.27
CA ASP A 389 34.45 -34.65 4.13
C ASP A 389 35.61 -34.36 5.13
N ARG A 390 35.95 -33.08 5.31
CA ARG A 390 36.94 -32.66 6.32
C ARG A 390 36.51 -33.04 7.74
N THR A 391 35.23 -32.81 8.08
CA THR A 391 34.69 -33.18 9.40
C THR A 391 34.73 -34.70 9.62
N VAL A 392 34.38 -35.49 8.60
CA VAL A 392 34.46 -36.96 8.65
C VAL A 392 35.92 -37.41 8.87
N ALA A 393 36.87 -36.87 8.12
CA ALA A 393 38.29 -37.17 8.23
C ALA A 393 38.86 -36.77 9.60
N ALA A 394 38.53 -35.58 10.11
CA ALA A 394 38.94 -35.09 11.43
C ALA A 394 38.40 -36.00 12.56
N ARG A 395 37.12 -36.45 12.44
CA ARG A 395 36.51 -37.38 13.40
C ARG A 395 37.24 -38.72 13.42
N ALA A 396 37.55 -39.30 12.27
CA ALA A 396 38.31 -40.54 12.17
C ALA A 396 39.72 -40.40 12.74
N ALA A 397 40.42 -39.30 12.48
CA ALA A 397 41.73 -39.00 13.00
C ALA A 397 41.74 -38.84 14.54
N TYR A 398 40.74 -38.14 15.08
CA TYR A 398 40.56 -38.01 16.53
C TYR A 398 40.29 -39.37 17.21
N GLN A 399 39.41 -40.18 16.65
CA GLN A 399 39.09 -41.53 17.15
C GLN A 399 40.33 -42.43 17.10
N GLY A 400 41.19 -42.27 16.09
CA GLY A 400 42.46 -42.98 15.95
C GLY A 400 43.61 -42.38 16.77
N GLY A 401 43.41 -41.36 17.58
CA GLY A 401 44.41 -40.69 18.39
C GLY A 401 45.47 -39.91 17.59
N LYS A 402 45.16 -39.55 16.31
CA LYS A 402 46.06 -38.84 15.39
C LYS A 402 45.73 -37.35 15.24
N ALA A 403 44.63 -36.88 15.82
CA ALA A 403 44.23 -35.49 15.84
C ALA A 403 43.71 -35.09 17.23
N THR A 404 43.72 -33.81 17.53
CA THR A 404 43.19 -33.26 18.79
C THR A 404 41.66 -33.06 18.69
N LEU A 405 41.00 -32.93 19.84
CA LEU A 405 39.60 -32.50 19.87
C LEU A 405 39.41 -31.11 19.23
N SER A 406 40.36 -30.20 19.44
CA SER A 406 40.34 -28.86 18.84
C SER A 406 40.31 -28.91 17.32
N ASP A 407 41.02 -29.85 16.70
CA ASP A 407 41.01 -30.05 15.24
C ASP A 407 39.61 -30.51 14.76
N LEU A 408 39.00 -31.45 15.50
CA LEU A 408 37.63 -31.93 15.20
C LEU A 408 36.59 -30.81 15.35
N LEU A 409 36.63 -30.08 16.47
CA LEU A 409 35.72 -28.95 16.72
C LEU A 409 35.86 -27.86 15.65
N SER A 410 37.11 -27.56 15.25
CA SER A 410 37.35 -26.57 14.17
C SER A 410 36.78 -27.02 12.82
N ALA A 411 36.93 -28.29 12.46
CA ALA A 411 36.37 -28.84 11.23
C ALA A 411 34.85 -28.81 11.25
N HIS A 412 34.25 -29.18 12.37
CA HIS A 412 32.78 -29.17 12.55
C HIS A 412 32.21 -27.76 12.48
N ARG A 413 32.85 -26.78 13.17
CA ARG A 413 32.45 -25.37 13.10
C ARG A 413 32.49 -24.85 11.65
N ALA A 414 33.54 -25.14 10.89
CA ALA A 414 33.67 -24.73 9.50
C ALA A 414 32.57 -25.34 8.59
N GLU A 415 32.15 -26.59 8.86
CA GLU A 415 31.00 -27.19 8.14
C GLU A 415 29.70 -26.48 8.42
N ILE A 416 29.44 -26.14 9.69
CA ILE A 416 28.24 -25.41 10.11
C ILE A 416 28.22 -24.03 9.47
N ASP A 417 29.30 -23.28 9.57
CA ASP A 417 29.43 -21.94 8.99
C ASP A 417 29.17 -21.98 7.48
N ALA A 418 29.65 -23.03 6.79
CA ALA A 418 29.39 -23.21 5.36
C ALA A 418 27.88 -23.45 5.06
N ARG A 419 27.18 -24.25 5.87
CA ARG A 419 25.75 -24.52 5.74
C ARG A 419 24.91 -23.28 6.03
N LEU A 420 25.21 -22.56 7.12
CA LEU A 420 24.55 -21.31 7.47
C LEU A 420 24.76 -20.23 6.40
N LYS A 421 25.98 -20.15 5.85
CA LYS A 421 26.29 -19.21 4.76
C LYS A 421 25.54 -19.54 3.47
N ALA A 422 25.33 -20.81 3.16
CA ALA A 422 24.50 -21.22 2.03
C ALA A 422 23.03 -20.79 2.22
N LEU A 423 22.46 -20.96 3.41
CA LEU A 423 21.11 -20.50 3.74
C LEU A 423 20.98 -18.97 3.67
N GLU A 424 21.99 -18.25 4.16
CA GLU A 424 22.04 -16.77 4.05
C GLU A 424 22.03 -16.31 2.58
N LEU A 425 22.84 -16.95 1.74
CA LEU A 425 22.88 -16.64 0.30
C LEU A 425 21.56 -17.01 -0.38
N GLU A 426 20.93 -18.10 0.01
CA GLU A 426 19.64 -18.52 -0.51
C GLU A 426 18.53 -17.53 -0.11
N ALA A 427 18.51 -17.08 1.15
CA ALA A 427 17.60 -16.05 1.63
C ALA A 427 17.82 -14.71 0.88
N ALA A 428 19.08 -14.33 0.63
CA ALA A 428 19.41 -13.13 -0.12
C ALA A 428 18.94 -13.23 -1.59
N ALA A 429 19.18 -14.37 -2.25
CA ALA A 429 18.68 -14.62 -3.60
C ALA A 429 17.15 -14.59 -3.66
N ALA A 430 16.45 -15.13 -2.64
CA ALA A 430 15.01 -15.12 -2.56
C ALA A 430 14.43 -13.71 -2.39
N ARG A 431 15.08 -12.84 -1.61
CA ARG A 431 14.68 -11.44 -1.48
C ARG A 431 14.80 -10.70 -2.80
N LEU A 432 15.95 -10.83 -3.48
CA LEU A 432 16.17 -10.23 -4.79
C LEU A 432 15.18 -10.78 -5.82
N TRP A 433 14.95 -12.09 -5.82
CA TRP A 433 13.93 -12.71 -6.65
C TRP A 433 12.54 -12.12 -6.41
N ALA A 434 12.12 -11.92 -5.16
CA ALA A 434 10.81 -11.34 -4.86
C ALA A 434 10.70 -9.89 -5.33
N GLN A 435 11.76 -9.09 -5.23
CA GLN A 435 11.80 -7.74 -5.78
C GLN A 435 11.61 -7.77 -7.29
N LEU A 436 12.33 -8.62 -8.01
CA LEU A 436 12.31 -8.72 -9.46
C LEU A 436 11.06 -9.44 -10.01
N ALA A 437 10.52 -10.43 -9.32
CA ALA A 437 9.38 -11.23 -9.79
C ALA A 437 8.03 -10.50 -9.67
N PHE A 438 7.91 -9.54 -8.74
CA PHE A 438 6.67 -8.81 -8.49
C PHE A 438 6.76 -7.33 -8.92
N LEU A 439 7.56 -7.01 -9.95
CA LEU A 439 7.65 -5.66 -10.50
C LEU A 439 6.41 -5.26 -11.32
N THR A 440 5.73 -6.22 -11.95
CA THR A 440 4.58 -5.93 -12.81
C THR A 440 3.36 -6.75 -12.41
N VAL A 441 2.17 -6.25 -12.75
CA VAL A 441 0.93 -7.03 -12.63
C VAL A 441 0.89 -8.04 -13.78
N PRO A 442 0.89 -9.35 -13.52
CA PRO A 442 0.74 -10.32 -14.59
C PRO A 442 -0.61 -10.13 -15.30
N PRO A 443 -0.67 -10.22 -16.63
CA PRO A 443 -1.90 -10.01 -17.40
C PRO A 443 -3.03 -10.99 -17.05
N ASP A 444 -2.69 -12.15 -16.49
CA ASP A 444 -3.62 -13.20 -16.05
C ASP A 444 -3.88 -13.21 -14.53
N GLY A 445 -3.33 -12.26 -13.77
CA GLY A 445 -3.47 -12.18 -12.33
C GLY A 445 -2.85 -13.32 -11.51
N ARG A 446 -2.19 -14.30 -12.17
CA ARG A 446 -1.55 -15.45 -11.52
C ARG A 446 -0.13 -15.11 -11.08
N PRO A 447 0.31 -15.55 -9.89
CA PRO A 447 1.69 -15.36 -9.45
C PRO A 447 2.69 -16.07 -10.41
N PRO A 448 3.89 -15.52 -10.61
CA PRO A 448 4.91 -16.10 -11.52
C PRO A 448 5.22 -17.58 -11.25
N ALA A 449 5.20 -18.01 -10.00
CA ALA A 449 5.44 -19.40 -9.60
C ALA A 449 4.40 -20.40 -10.10
N ALA A 450 3.16 -19.97 -10.38
CA ALA A 450 2.09 -20.88 -10.86
C ALA A 450 2.20 -21.20 -12.36
N ARG A 451 3.02 -20.47 -13.12
CA ARG A 451 3.24 -20.73 -14.56
C ARG A 451 4.22 -21.86 -14.82
N LEU A 452 5.14 -22.12 -13.91
CA LEU A 452 6.18 -23.13 -14.08
C LEU A 452 5.67 -24.56 -13.89
N THR A 453 4.54 -24.76 -13.21
CA THR A 453 3.92 -26.09 -13.01
C THR A 453 2.95 -26.49 -14.11
N SER A 454 2.47 -25.57 -14.96
CA SER A 454 1.51 -25.85 -16.03
C SER A 454 2.14 -26.07 -17.41
N ALA A 455 3.43 -25.78 -17.59
CA ALA A 455 4.14 -25.94 -18.87
C ALA A 455 4.74 -27.34 -19.08
N GLY A 456 4.56 -28.28 -18.10
CA GLY A 456 5.14 -29.61 -18.13
C GLY A 456 4.23 -30.75 -18.60
N ASP A 457 2.92 -30.51 -18.87
CA ASP A 457 1.95 -31.58 -19.16
C ASP A 457 1.24 -31.45 -20.52
N GLY A 458 1.91 -31.03 -21.52
CA GLY A 458 1.34 -31.03 -22.87
C GLY A 458 2.41 -30.93 -23.94
N ASP A 459 2.70 -32.08 -24.52
CA ASP A 459 3.30 -32.40 -25.82
C ASP A 459 4.58 -33.24 -25.72
N LEU A 460 4.36 -34.55 -25.73
CA LEU A 460 5.27 -35.49 -26.38
C LEU A 460 4.47 -36.27 -27.42
N PRO A 461 4.97 -36.35 -28.66
CA PRO A 461 4.35 -37.12 -29.76
C PRO A 461 4.47 -38.63 -29.54
#